data_76afe6d6e31c6489e8a8c9bb763f40e7
#
_entry.id   76afe6d6e31c6489e8a8c9bb763f40e7
#
_cell.length_a   1.000
_cell.length_b   1.000
_cell.length_c   1.000
_cell.angle_alpha   90.00
_cell.angle_beta   90.00
_cell.angle_gamma   90.00
#
_symmetry.space_group_name_H-M   'P 1'
#
loop_
_entity.id
_entity.type
_entity.pdbx_description
1 polymer ?
#
loop_
_entity_poly.entity_id
_entity_poly.type
_entity_poly.pdbx_seq_one_letter_code
_entity_poly.pdbx_strand_id
1 'polypeptide(L)'
;MKKTLLFLALVQSLNASDSVVTFNEINYNPQGASEDLEWIEVHNQMAINVDFSGWKITGGVNFTIPEGTIIPGGGYFLIARDPSNPALAGLDVAGPFTGSLANGGETIRLRSRSERLMDEVDYSDSGQWPVGPDGSGATLAKIENSLLSGKSSSWRSSSQIGGTPGAANFPQAGSPIPYVFVANDAPWKFDDSGNNPPPEWNTSGFDDSSWTSGETLFGT
;
A
#
# COMPACT_ATOMS: atom_id res chain seq x y z
N MET A 1 -26.21 19.33 45.34
CA MET A 1 -26.24 19.40 43.86
C MET A 1 -25.37 18.28 43.31
N LYS A 2 -25.97 17.22 42.75
CA LYS A 2 -25.25 16.10 42.16
C LYS A 2 -24.88 16.48 40.68
N LYS A 3 -23.62 16.58 40.37
CA LYS A 3 -23.16 16.77 38.99
C LYS A 3 -23.17 15.42 38.27
N THR A 4 -24.12 15.25 37.37
CA THR A 4 -24.16 14.10 36.44
C THR A 4 -23.13 14.35 35.35
N LEU A 5 -22.08 13.54 35.29
CA LEU A 5 -21.12 13.55 34.22
C LEU A 5 -21.72 12.75 33.05
N LEU A 6 -22.06 13.44 31.97
CA LEU A 6 -22.53 12.81 30.74
C LEU A 6 -21.28 12.33 29.95
N PHE A 7 -21.03 11.01 29.94
CA PHE A 7 -20.01 10.41 29.05
C PHE A 7 -20.58 10.35 27.64
N LEU A 8 -20.14 11.23 26.78
CA LEU A 8 -20.40 11.13 25.35
C LEU A 8 -19.45 10.09 24.77
N ALA A 9 -19.91 8.85 24.59
CA ALA A 9 -19.20 7.83 23.87
C ALA A 9 -19.17 8.24 22.39
N LEU A 10 -18.02 8.65 21.89
CA LEU A 10 -17.79 8.86 20.46
C LEU A 10 -17.79 7.48 19.78
N VAL A 11 -18.94 7.08 19.25
CA VAL A 11 -19.02 5.91 18.38
C VAL A 11 -18.35 6.31 17.06
N GLN A 12 -17.08 6.00 16.91
CA GLN A 12 -16.45 5.99 15.59
C GLN A 12 -17.11 4.87 14.80
N SER A 13 -17.92 5.22 13.82
CA SER A 13 -18.39 4.26 12.83
C SER A 13 -17.17 3.73 12.09
N LEU A 14 -16.80 2.48 12.36
CA LEU A 14 -15.84 1.76 11.54
C LEU A 14 -16.44 1.67 10.14
N ASN A 15 -15.90 2.44 9.20
CA ASN A 15 -16.28 2.38 7.79
C ASN A 15 -15.57 1.15 7.18
N ALA A 16 -16.07 -0.05 7.50
CA ALA A 16 -15.60 -1.28 6.90
C ALA A 16 -16.35 -1.54 5.59
N SER A 17 -15.68 -2.13 4.62
CA SER A 17 -16.29 -2.65 3.41
C SER A 17 -17.03 -3.95 3.70
N ASP A 18 -18.26 -4.10 3.21
CA ASP A 18 -19.08 -5.33 3.33
C ASP A 18 -18.85 -6.29 2.17
N SER A 19 -17.99 -5.97 1.23
CA SER A 19 -17.67 -6.84 0.10
C SER A 19 -16.58 -7.84 0.46
N VAL A 20 -16.70 -9.05 -0.09
CA VAL A 20 -15.68 -10.12 0.05
C VAL A 20 -14.42 -9.84 -0.77
N VAL A 21 -14.56 -9.13 -1.89
CA VAL A 21 -13.44 -8.68 -2.75
C VAL A 21 -13.58 -7.18 -2.97
N THR A 22 -12.50 -6.44 -2.78
CA THR A 22 -12.47 -4.99 -2.91
C THR A 22 -11.29 -4.52 -3.72
N PHE A 23 -11.37 -3.31 -4.27
CA PHE A 23 -10.22 -2.63 -4.86
C PHE A 23 -9.13 -2.45 -3.80
N ASN A 24 -7.88 -2.72 -4.19
CA ASN A 24 -6.71 -2.63 -3.33
C ASN A 24 -5.71 -1.58 -3.79
N GLU A 25 -5.40 -1.56 -5.09
CA GLU A 25 -4.42 -0.64 -5.65
C GLU A 25 -4.76 -0.30 -7.09
N ILE A 26 -4.50 0.95 -7.51
CA ILE A 26 -4.84 1.45 -8.85
C ILE A 26 -3.68 2.28 -9.37
N ASN A 27 -3.13 1.90 -10.50
CA ASN A 27 -2.14 2.67 -11.26
C ASN A 27 -2.82 3.36 -12.43
N TYR A 28 -3.44 4.51 -12.18
CA TYR A 28 -4.26 5.21 -13.16
C TYR A 28 -3.49 6.23 -14.00
N ASN A 29 -2.39 6.79 -13.48
CA ASN A 29 -1.52 7.71 -14.21
C ASN A 29 -0.04 7.37 -13.95
N PRO A 30 0.47 6.31 -14.59
CA PRO A 30 1.85 5.88 -14.40
C PRO A 30 2.84 6.92 -14.92
N GLN A 31 4.05 6.90 -14.37
CA GLN A 31 5.12 7.78 -14.82
C GLN A 31 5.36 7.64 -16.33
N GLY A 32 5.40 8.78 -17.03
CA GLY A 32 5.54 8.82 -18.49
C GLY A 32 4.22 8.76 -19.25
N ALA A 33 3.08 8.76 -18.54
CA ALA A 33 1.73 8.81 -19.10
C ALA A 33 1.43 7.76 -20.18
N SER A 34 2.04 6.57 -20.10
CA SER A 34 1.72 5.46 -20.99
C SER A 34 0.56 4.67 -20.41
N GLU A 35 -0.57 4.67 -21.09
CA GLU A 35 -1.74 3.88 -20.72
C GLU A 35 -1.45 2.37 -20.65
N ASP A 36 -0.43 1.88 -21.38
CA ASP A 36 -0.02 0.46 -21.33
C ASP A 36 0.55 0.04 -19.96
N LEU A 37 0.87 1.02 -19.10
CA LEU A 37 1.30 0.77 -17.73
C LEU A 37 0.16 0.79 -16.71
N GLU A 38 -1.08 1.03 -17.15
CA GLU A 38 -2.25 1.05 -16.26
C GLU A 38 -2.62 -0.34 -15.78
N TRP A 39 -2.96 -0.43 -14.50
CA TRP A 39 -3.45 -1.65 -13.90
C TRP A 39 -4.32 -1.40 -12.67
N ILE A 40 -5.13 -2.39 -12.33
CA ILE A 40 -6.03 -2.42 -11.17
C ILE A 40 -5.77 -3.71 -10.41
N GLU A 41 -5.71 -3.64 -9.10
CA GLU A 41 -5.64 -4.78 -8.23
C GLU A 41 -6.84 -4.84 -7.29
N VAL A 42 -7.38 -6.04 -7.11
CA VAL A 42 -8.39 -6.35 -6.10
C VAL A 42 -7.85 -7.34 -5.09
N HIS A 43 -8.42 -7.33 -3.89
CA HIS A 43 -8.01 -8.18 -2.77
C HIS A 43 -9.20 -8.98 -2.23
N ASN A 44 -9.01 -10.26 -2.01
CA ASN A 44 -9.95 -11.11 -1.28
C ASN A 44 -9.77 -10.93 0.23
N GLN A 45 -10.71 -10.26 0.88
CA GLN A 45 -10.67 -10.00 2.32
C GLN A 45 -10.98 -11.23 3.20
N MET A 46 -11.45 -12.31 2.58
CA MET A 46 -11.83 -13.53 3.30
C MET A 46 -10.61 -14.41 3.58
N ALA A 47 -10.68 -15.24 4.61
CA ALA A 47 -9.68 -16.26 4.86
C ALA A 47 -9.86 -17.53 3.98
N ILE A 48 -10.89 -17.54 3.13
CA ILE A 48 -11.23 -18.65 2.22
C ILE A 48 -11.15 -18.19 0.77
N ASN A 49 -10.99 -19.15 -0.13
CA ASN A 49 -10.99 -18.89 -1.56
C ASN A 49 -12.34 -18.32 -2.02
N VAL A 50 -12.31 -17.38 -2.95
CA VAL A 50 -13.49 -16.80 -3.60
C VAL A 50 -13.48 -17.16 -5.08
N ASP A 51 -14.59 -17.73 -5.57
CA ASP A 51 -14.84 -17.90 -7.00
C ASP A 51 -15.14 -16.53 -7.60
N PHE A 52 -14.19 -16.03 -8.38
CA PHE A 52 -14.24 -14.71 -9.02
C PHE A 52 -14.72 -14.77 -10.47
N SER A 53 -15.06 -15.96 -10.97
CA SER A 53 -15.49 -16.21 -12.35
C SER A 53 -16.67 -15.33 -12.76
N GLY A 54 -16.55 -14.70 -13.92
CA GLY A 54 -17.62 -13.89 -14.50
C GLY A 54 -17.93 -12.58 -13.77
N TRP A 55 -17.14 -12.20 -12.74
CA TRP A 55 -17.23 -10.86 -12.19
C TRP A 55 -16.73 -9.84 -13.20
N LYS A 56 -17.09 -8.58 -13.01
CA LYS A 56 -16.79 -7.52 -13.98
C LYS A 56 -16.22 -6.30 -13.29
N ILE A 57 -15.23 -5.69 -13.96
CA ILE A 57 -14.82 -4.31 -13.69
C ILE A 57 -15.41 -3.44 -14.80
N THR A 58 -16.05 -2.35 -14.42
CA THR A 58 -16.70 -1.40 -15.32
C THR A 58 -16.45 0.04 -14.89
N GLY A 59 -16.58 0.98 -15.82
CA GLY A 59 -16.31 2.40 -15.63
C GLY A 59 -15.50 2.90 -16.81
N GLY A 60 -14.39 3.59 -16.62
CA GLY A 60 -13.47 3.93 -17.71
C GLY A 60 -12.84 2.72 -18.37
N VAL A 61 -12.73 1.64 -17.63
CA VAL A 61 -12.24 0.33 -18.11
C VAL A 61 -13.34 -0.72 -18.09
N ASN A 62 -13.21 -1.74 -18.97
CA ASN A 62 -14.10 -2.88 -18.99
C ASN A 62 -13.29 -4.18 -19.03
N PHE A 63 -13.56 -5.06 -18.08
CA PHE A 63 -12.97 -6.38 -18.02
C PHE A 63 -13.95 -7.38 -17.41
N THR A 64 -14.09 -8.55 -18.04
CA THR A 64 -14.84 -9.67 -17.46
C THR A 64 -13.85 -10.74 -17.03
N ILE A 65 -13.93 -11.12 -15.76
CA ILE A 65 -13.06 -12.12 -15.17
C ILE A 65 -13.29 -13.48 -15.82
N PRO A 66 -12.23 -14.16 -16.29
CA PRO A 66 -12.36 -15.47 -16.94
C PRO A 66 -13.01 -16.52 -16.04
N GLU A 67 -13.68 -17.51 -16.66
CA GLU A 67 -14.22 -18.66 -15.93
C GLU A 67 -13.09 -19.50 -15.30
N GLY A 68 -13.34 -20.02 -14.12
CA GLY A 68 -12.38 -20.79 -13.35
C GLY A 68 -11.39 -19.95 -12.55
N THR A 69 -11.56 -18.61 -12.52
CA THR A 69 -10.70 -17.73 -11.72
C THR A 69 -11.06 -17.83 -10.25
N ILE A 70 -10.08 -18.21 -9.44
CA ILE A 70 -10.19 -18.30 -7.98
C ILE A 70 -9.18 -17.35 -7.34
N ILE A 71 -9.64 -16.46 -6.46
CA ILE A 71 -8.75 -15.67 -5.61
C ILE A 71 -8.59 -16.39 -4.27
N PRO A 72 -7.36 -16.83 -3.91
CA PRO A 72 -7.10 -17.45 -2.61
C PRO A 72 -7.50 -16.54 -1.45
N GLY A 73 -7.77 -17.13 -0.28
CA GLY A 73 -8.04 -16.37 0.94
C GLY A 73 -6.88 -15.42 1.27
N GLY A 74 -7.17 -14.12 1.44
CA GLY A 74 -6.16 -13.08 1.62
C GLY A 74 -5.32 -12.78 0.37
N GLY A 75 -5.67 -13.35 -0.79
CA GLY A 75 -4.94 -13.19 -2.04
C GLY A 75 -5.35 -11.94 -2.83
N TYR A 76 -4.55 -11.65 -3.84
CA TYR A 76 -4.71 -10.51 -4.76
C TYR A 76 -5.00 -11.02 -6.17
N PHE A 77 -5.65 -10.18 -6.98
CA PHE A 77 -5.85 -10.43 -8.39
C PHE A 77 -5.57 -9.15 -9.17
N LEU A 78 -4.57 -9.22 -10.04
CA LEU A 78 -4.05 -8.10 -10.82
C LEU A 78 -4.58 -8.13 -12.25
N ILE A 79 -5.06 -6.99 -12.73
CA ILE A 79 -5.60 -6.84 -14.07
C ILE A 79 -4.94 -5.64 -14.72
N ALA A 80 -4.30 -5.83 -15.87
CA ALA A 80 -3.58 -4.77 -16.58
C ALA A 80 -4.13 -4.51 -17.98
N ARG A 81 -3.87 -3.31 -18.48
CA ARG A 81 -4.10 -2.96 -19.88
C ARG A 81 -3.18 -3.76 -20.80
N ASP A 82 -1.91 -3.84 -20.46
CA ASP A 82 -0.94 -4.73 -21.12
C ASP A 82 -0.34 -5.71 -20.10
N PRO A 83 -0.87 -6.95 -20.04
CA PRO A 83 -0.33 -7.98 -19.14
C PRO A 83 1.11 -8.40 -19.47
N SER A 84 1.61 -8.10 -20.66
CA SER A 84 2.98 -8.41 -21.09
C SER A 84 4.00 -7.35 -20.69
N ASN A 85 3.55 -6.27 -20.03
CA ASN A 85 4.41 -5.17 -19.63
C ASN A 85 5.57 -5.65 -18.74
N PRO A 86 6.84 -5.34 -19.11
CA PRO A 86 8.01 -5.75 -18.33
C PRO A 86 8.00 -5.28 -16.87
N ALA A 87 7.31 -4.17 -16.55
CA ALA A 87 7.16 -3.70 -15.16
C ALA A 87 6.35 -4.66 -14.28
N LEU A 88 5.55 -5.56 -14.89
CA LEU A 88 4.75 -6.57 -14.21
C LEU A 88 5.34 -7.98 -14.34
N ALA A 89 6.59 -8.08 -14.82
CA ALA A 89 7.24 -9.36 -15.04
C ALA A 89 7.35 -10.19 -13.75
N GLY A 90 6.98 -11.46 -13.84
CA GLY A 90 7.00 -12.39 -12.70
C GLY A 90 5.73 -12.37 -11.84
N LEU A 91 4.76 -11.52 -12.16
CA LEU A 91 3.44 -11.51 -11.53
C LEU A 91 2.42 -12.30 -12.38
N ASP A 92 1.39 -12.83 -11.72
CA ASP A 92 0.23 -13.42 -12.40
C ASP A 92 -0.74 -12.27 -12.73
N VAL A 93 -0.81 -11.89 -14.01
CA VAL A 93 -1.54 -10.71 -14.47
C VAL A 93 -2.60 -11.11 -15.48
N ALA A 94 -3.84 -10.81 -15.18
CA ALA A 94 -4.95 -10.93 -16.11
C ALA A 94 -5.05 -9.70 -17.03
N GLY A 95 -5.80 -9.84 -18.13
CA GLY A 95 -6.03 -8.76 -19.09
C GLY A 95 -5.99 -9.28 -20.53
N PRO A 96 -5.92 -8.40 -21.52
CA PRO A 96 -6.03 -6.93 -21.37
C PRO A 96 -7.44 -6.48 -21.01
N PHE A 97 -7.58 -5.42 -20.23
CA PHE A 97 -8.84 -4.70 -20.16
C PHE A 97 -8.98 -3.74 -21.34
N THR A 98 -10.20 -3.34 -21.66
CA THR A 98 -10.49 -2.32 -22.69
C THR A 98 -10.84 -0.99 -22.03
N GLY A 99 -10.62 0.12 -22.72
CA GLY A 99 -10.74 1.48 -22.18
C GLY A 99 -9.43 1.94 -21.56
N SER A 100 -9.45 3.01 -20.79
CA SER A 100 -8.31 3.54 -20.03
C SER A 100 -8.79 4.17 -18.72
N LEU A 101 -7.88 4.24 -17.75
CA LEU A 101 -8.13 4.91 -16.49
C LEU A 101 -7.92 6.42 -16.66
N ALA A 102 -8.93 7.23 -16.30
CA ALA A 102 -8.84 8.67 -16.47
C ALA A 102 -7.85 9.29 -15.47
N ASN A 103 -6.85 10.05 -15.95
CA ASN A 103 -5.84 10.69 -15.11
C ASN A 103 -6.46 11.68 -14.10
N GLY A 104 -7.52 12.40 -14.47
CA GLY A 104 -8.20 13.36 -13.62
C GLY A 104 -9.21 12.76 -12.64
N GLY A 105 -9.48 11.47 -12.74
CA GLY A 105 -10.43 10.77 -11.89
C GLY A 105 -11.65 10.22 -12.63
N GLU A 106 -12.18 9.14 -12.07
CA GLU A 106 -13.41 8.50 -12.55
C GLU A 106 -13.96 7.50 -11.52
N THR A 107 -15.16 6.99 -11.83
CA THR A 107 -15.77 5.93 -11.02
C THR A 107 -15.55 4.57 -11.66
N ILE A 108 -14.82 3.67 -11.01
CA ILE A 108 -14.72 2.26 -11.38
C ILE A 108 -15.52 1.39 -10.41
N ARG A 109 -16.13 0.33 -10.95
CA ARG A 109 -17.04 -0.56 -10.22
C ARG A 109 -16.66 -2.00 -10.38
N LEU A 110 -16.69 -2.73 -9.27
CA LEU A 110 -16.60 -4.17 -9.22
C LEU A 110 -18.00 -4.75 -9.07
N ARG A 111 -18.40 -5.62 -10.01
CA ARG A 111 -19.70 -6.28 -10.00
C ARG A 111 -19.53 -7.77 -9.95
N SER A 112 -20.40 -8.45 -9.19
CA SER A 112 -20.46 -9.91 -9.21
C SER A 112 -21.02 -10.43 -10.54
N ARG A 113 -20.93 -11.75 -10.75
CA ARG A 113 -21.53 -12.43 -11.92
C ARG A 113 -23.03 -12.14 -12.07
N SER A 114 -23.75 -11.87 -10.98
CA SER A 114 -25.17 -11.50 -10.97
C SER A 114 -25.41 -9.99 -11.08
N GLU A 115 -24.43 -9.23 -11.52
CA GLU A 115 -24.47 -7.75 -11.70
C GLU A 115 -24.64 -6.96 -10.39
N ARG A 116 -24.56 -7.60 -9.23
CA ARG A 116 -24.58 -6.89 -7.95
C ARG A 116 -23.33 -6.04 -7.81
N LEU A 117 -23.47 -4.77 -7.42
CA LEU A 117 -22.36 -3.91 -7.04
C LEU A 117 -21.69 -4.50 -5.79
N MET A 118 -20.43 -4.83 -5.90
CA MET A 118 -19.62 -5.39 -4.83
C MET A 118 -18.71 -4.34 -4.23
N ASP A 119 -18.07 -3.51 -5.05
CA ASP A 119 -17.24 -2.40 -4.59
C ASP A 119 -17.22 -1.28 -5.64
N GLU A 120 -16.93 -0.06 -5.20
CA GLU A 120 -16.86 1.13 -6.04
C GLU A 120 -15.80 2.09 -5.49
N VAL A 121 -15.03 2.66 -6.39
CA VAL A 121 -14.14 3.78 -6.11
C VAL A 121 -14.37 4.89 -7.11
N ASP A 122 -14.62 6.10 -6.61
CA ASP A 122 -14.75 7.32 -7.38
C ASP A 122 -13.53 8.18 -7.08
N TYR A 123 -12.40 7.83 -7.72
CA TYR A 123 -11.14 8.49 -7.44
C TYR A 123 -10.98 9.80 -8.20
N SER A 124 -10.09 10.65 -7.71
CA SER A 124 -9.71 11.93 -8.34
C SER A 124 -8.22 12.21 -8.12
N ASP A 125 -7.64 13.07 -8.94
CA ASP A 125 -6.31 13.66 -8.81
C ASP A 125 -6.26 14.88 -7.87
N SER A 126 -7.41 15.28 -7.33
CA SER A 126 -7.58 16.55 -6.63
C SER A 126 -8.41 16.44 -5.35
N GLY A 127 -8.59 17.56 -4.65
CA GLY A 127 -9.40 17.65 -3.44
C GLY A 127 -8.75 16.94 -2.24
N GLN A 128 -9.40 15.91 -1.74
CA GLN A 128 -8.92 15.12 -0.60
C GLN A 128 -8.20 13.83 -1.03
N TRP A 129 -8.08 13.58 -2.33
CA TRP A 129 -7.36 12.43 -2.86
C TRP A 129 -5.85 12.62 -2.84
N PRO A 130 -5.05 11.55 -2.71
CA PRO A 130 -3.60 11.63 -2.78
C PRO A 130 -3.15 12.18 -4.14
N VAL A 131 -2.24 13.14 -4.14
CA VAL A 131 -1.72 13.74 -5.39
C VAL A 131 -0.56 12.95 -5.99
N GLY A 132 0.09 12.09 -5.22
CA GLY A 132 1.25 11.31 -5.70
C GLY A 132 0.94 10.37 -6.86
N PRO A 133 -0.22 9.68 -6.91
CA PRO A 133 -0.57 8.79 -8.02
C PRO A 133 -0.71 9.49 -9.37
N ASP A 134 -0.84 10.81 -9.38
CA ASP A 134 -0.94 11.61 -10.61
C ASP A 134 0.45 11.84 -11.24
N GLY A 135 0.91 10.85 -12.01
CA GLY A 135 2.11 10.93 -12.85
C GLY A 135 3.48 10.87 -12.16
N SER A 136 3.54 10.71 -10.82
CA SER A 136 4.84 10.60 -10.12
C SER A 136 5.45 9.19 -10.17
N GLY A 137 4.67 8.21 -10.64
CA GLY A 137 5.01 6.80 -10.60
C GLY A 137 4.55 6.07 -9.33
N ALA A 138 4.02 6.80 -8.34
CA ALA A 138 3.30 6.16 -7.25
C ALA A 138 1.91 5.72 -7.73
N THR A 139 1.32 4.74 -7.06
CA THR A 139 -0.04 4.26 -7.31
C THR A 139 -0.99 4.78 -6.25
N LEU A 140 -2.28 4.70 -6.52
CA LEU A 140 -3.33 4.92 -5.53
C LEU A 140 -3.52 3.62 -4.74
N ALA A 141 -2.98 3.59 -3.53
CA ALA A 141 -2.88 2.39 -2.69
C ALA A 141 -3.79 2.49 -1.47
N LYS A 142 -4.60 1.44 -1.23
CA LYS A 142 -5.50 1.38 -0.08
C LYS A 142 -4.71 1.16 1.19
N ILE A 143 -5.01 1.92 2.24
CA ILE A 143 -4.25 1.90 3.51
C ILE A 143 -4.44 0.58 4.23
N GLU A 144 -5.67 0.10 4.29
CA GLU A 144 -6.07 -1.19 4.85
C GLU A 144 -7.19 -1.78 3.99
N ASN A 145 -7.12 -3.08 3.72
CA ASN A 145 -8.02 -3.76 2.81
C ASN A 145 -9.50 -3.70 3.24
N SER A 146 -9.75 -3.60 4.54
CA SER A 146 -11.09 -3.54 5.12
C SER A 146 -11.78 -2.18 5.02
N LEU A 147 -11.06 -1.12 4.62
CA LEU A 147 -11.63 0.22 4.50
C LEU A 147 -12.52 0.35 3.27
N LEU A 148 -13.50 1.26 3.33
CA LEU A 148 -14.39 1.58 2.21
C LEU A 148 -13.62 2.19 1.04
N SER A 149 -13.73 1.63 -0.14
CA SER A 149 -13.06 2.11 -1.36
C SER A 149 -13.54 3.50 -1.81
N GLY A 150 -14.79 3.85 -1.57
CA GLY A 150 -15.36 5.16 -1.93
C GLY A 150 -14.95 6.33 -1.04
N LYS A 151 -14.03 6.15 -0.08
CA LYS A 151 -13.54 7.22 0.79
C LYS A 151 -12.10 7.57 0.45
N SER A 152 -11.85 8.83 0.10
CA SER A 152 -10.47 9.32 -0.16
C SER A 152 -9.52 9.06 1.02
N SER A 153 -10.03 9.14 2.27
CA SER A 153 -9.26 8.85 3.48
C SER A 153 -8.83 7.39 3.62
N SER A 154 -9.37 6.48 2.80
CA SER A 154 -8.94 5.07 2.75
C SER A 154 -7.71 4.85 1.88
N TRP A 155 -7.25 5.87 1.16
CA TRP A 155 -6.22 5.77 0.15
C TRP A 155 -5.02 6.67 0.44
N ARG A 156 -3.85 6.25 -0.02
CA ARG A 156 -2.60 7.01 -0.01
C ARG A 156 -1.84 6.78 -1.32
N SER A 157 -0.84 7.61 -1.57
CA SER A 157 0.20 7.25 -2.54
C SER A 157 0.97 6.04 -2.03
N SER A 158 1.27 5.09 -2.91
CA SER A 158 2.13 3.95 -2.57
C SER A 158 3.47 4.41 -2.01
N SER A 159 4.11 3.55 -1.22
CA SER A 159 5.41 3.84 -0.61
C SER A 159 6.58 3.67 -1.59
N GLN A 160 6.33 3.12 -2.76
CA GLN A 160 7.34 2.88 -3.80
C GLN A 160 6.78 3.16 -5.19
N ILE A 161 7.68 3.48 -6.12
CA ILE A 161 7.34 3.65 -7.54
C ILE A 161 6.85 2.31 -8.09
N GLY A 162 5.76 2.35 -8.87
CA GLY A 162 5.11 1.17 -9.44
C GLY A 162 4.23 0.40 -8.48
N GLY A 163 4.07 0.89 -7.24
CA GLY A 163 3.18 0.26 -6.26
C GLY A 163 3.68 -1.05 -5.67
N THR A 164 2.74 -1.86 -5.18
CA THR A 164 2.99 -3.14 -4.51
C THR A 164 2.15 -4.28 -5.10
N PRO A 165 2.08 -4.43 -6.44
CA PRO A 165 1.19 -5.40 -7.06
C PRO A 165 1.48 -6.83 -6.56
N GLY A 166 0.43 -7.55 -6.17
CA GLY A 166 0.50 -8.90 -5.61
C GLY A 166 0.84 -8.96 -4.12
N ALA A 167 0.90 -7.82 -3.43
CA ALA A 167 1.28 -7.76 -2.03
C ALA A 167 0.47 -6.70 -1.24
N ALA A 168 0.65 -6.70 0.08
CA ALA A 168 0.06 -5.66 0.92
C ALA A 168 0.70 -4.30 0.64
N ASN A 169 -0.12 -3.27 0.41
CA ASN A 169 0.35 -1.91 0.08
C ASN A 169 1.21 -1.28 1.18
N PHE A 170 0.76 -1.43 2.40
CA PHE A 170 1.44 -0.95 3.59
C PHE A 170 1.54 -2.14 4.54
N PRO A 171 2.51 -3.05 4.35
CA PRO A 171 2.66 -4.15 5.27
C PRO A 171 2.74 -3.55 6.68
N GLN A 172 1.78 -3.95 7.54
CA GLN A 172 1.86 -3.60 8.95
C GLN A 172 3.27 -3.99 9.35
N ALA A 173 4.08 -3.03 9.75
CA ALA A 173 5.31 -3.34 10.41
C ALA A 173 4.91 -4.33 11.49
N GLY A 174 5.25 -5.60 11.32
CA GLY A 174 5.12 -6.60 12.38
C GLY A 174 5.66 -5.91 13.60
N SER A 175 5.04 -6.10 14.80
CA SER A 175 5.35 -5.41 16.06
C SER A 175 6.73 -4.79 15.97
N PRO A 176 6.89 -3.47 16.10
CA PRO A 176 8.13 -2.83 15.67
C PRO A 176 9.26 -3.69 16.16
N ILE A 177 9.99 -4.32 15.24
CA ILE A 177 11.25 -4.95 15.62
C ILE A 177 11.96 -3.76 16.22
N PRO A 178 12.18 -3.71 17.54
CA PRO A 178 12.85 -2.58 18.11
C PRO A 178 14.12 -2.48 17.27
N TYR A 179 14.21 -1.46 16.43
CA TYR A 179 15.45 -1.14 15.77
C TYR A 179 16.36 -0.74 16.91
N VAL A 180 17.07 -1.73 17.45
CA VAL A 180 18.15 -1.49 18.37
C VAL A 180 19.26 -0.95 17.47
N PHE A 181 19.24 0.37 17.23
CA PHE A 181 20.32 1.04 16.51
C PHE A 181 21.66 0.78 17.22
N VAL A 182 21.58 0.63 18.51
CA VAL A 182 22.69 0.25 19.38
C VAL A 182 22.10 -0.48 20.58
N ALA A 183 22.54 -1.69 20.85
CA ALA A 183 22.13 -2.41 22.06
C ALA A 183 22.56 -1.62 23.31
N ASN A 184 21.72 -1.62 24.35
CA ASN A 184 22.03 -0.89 25.60
C ASN A 184 23.33 -1.36 26.27
N ASP A 185 23.78 -2.58 25.94
CA ASP A 185 25.00 -3.23 26.39
C ASP A 185 26.08 -3.29 25.30
N ALA A 186 25.89 -2.61 24.18
CA ALA A 186 26.86 -2.58 23.10
C ALA A 186 28.14 -1.85 23.56
N PRO A 187 29.31 -2.42 23.35
CA PRO A 187 30.58 -1.73 23.62
C PRO A 187 30.74 -0.59 22.59
N TRP A 188 31.03 0.58 23.06
CA TRP A 188 31.37 1.74 22.25
C TRP A 188 32.88 1.98 22.27
N LYS A 189 33.35 2.51 21.12
CA LYS A 189 34.68 3.08 21.04
C LYS A 189 34.59 4.58 21.27
N PHE A 190 35.45 5.10 22.12
CA PHE A 190 35.51 6.54 22.38
C PHE A 190 36.97 7.00 22.52
N ASP A 191 37.21 8.23 22.16
CA ASP A 191 38.50 8.92 22.34
C ASP A 191 38.31 10.00 23.40
N ASP A 192 38.94 9.78 24.55
CA ASP A 192 39.00 10.71 25.69
C ASP A 192 40.35 11.43 25.81
N SER A 193 41.18 11.33 24.80
CA SER A 193 42.51 11.97 24.76
C SER A 193 42.49 13.49 24.85
N GLY A 194 41.35 14.13 24.60
CA GLY A 194 41.20 15.57 24.54
C GLY A 194 41.70 16.20 23.24
N ASN A 195 42.15 15.41 22.29
CA ASN A 195 42.57 15.87 20.96
C ASN A 195 41.38 15.80 20.00
N ASN A 196 41.44 16.62 18.94
CA ASN A 196 40.47 16.45 17.87
C ASN A 196 40.72 15.11 17.16
N PRO A 197 39.66 14.29 16.90
CA PRO A 197 39.81 13.09 16.13
C PRO A 197 40.22 13.40 14.69
N PRO A 198 40.86 12.45 13.98
CA PRO A 198 41.20 12.64 12.56
C PRO A 198 39.96 12.99 11.72
N PRO A 199 40.07 13.75 10.62
CA PRO A 199 38.91 14.17 9.81
C PRO A 199 38.05 13.02 9.29
N GLU A 200 38.64 11.83 9.12
CA GLU A 200 38.01 10.60 8.62
C GLU A 200 37.29 9.77 9.70
N TRP A 201 37.27 10.19 10.98
CA TRP A 201 36.71 9.40 12.09
C TRP A 201 35.26 8.97 11.90
N ASN A 202 34.48 9.71 11.09
CA ASN A 202 33.07 9.44 10.82
C ASN A 202 32.84 8.65 9.51
N THR A 203 33.88 8.08 8.92
CA THR A 203 33.77 7.25 7.72
C THR A 203 33.68 5.76 8.05
N SER A 204 32.99 4.98 7.22
CA SER A 204 32.79 3.53 7.44
C SER A 204 34.08 2.68 7.38
N GLY A 205 35.21 3.25 6.97
CA GLY A 205 36.51 2.59 6.89
C GLY A 205 37.50 3.05 7.95
N PHE A 206 37.08 3.88 8.89
CA PHE A 206 37.97 4.37 9.94
C PHE A 206 38.36 3.25 10.90
N ASP A 207 39.66 3.13 11.18
CA ASP A 207 40.19 2.18 12.17
C ASP A 207 40.21 2.81 13.57
N ASP A 208 39.23 2.46 14.36
CA ASP A 208 39.08 2.89 15.77
C ASP A 208 39.67 1.87 16.76
N SER A 209 40.52 0.93 16.31
CA SER A 209 41.06 -0.15 17.13
C SER A 209 41.89 0.36 18.34
N SER A 210 42.47 1.55 18.20
CA SER A 210 43.24 2.22 19.27
C SER A 210 42.37 2.97 20.29
N TRP A 211 41.08 3.16 20.02
CA TRP A 211 40.18 3.88 20.91
C TRP A 211 39.74 3.02 22.09
N THR A 212 39.49 3.66 23.22
CA THR A 212 39.03 2.97 24.45
C THR A 212 37.64 2.40 24.21
N SER A 213 37.40 1.18 24.72
CA SER A 213 36.05 0.58 24.72
C SER A 213 35.38 0.81 26.09
N GLY A 214 34.13 1.18 26.05
CA GLY A 214 33.26 1.30 27.21
C GLY A 214 31.86 0.80 26.94
N GLU A 215 31.12 0.47 28.00
CA GLU A 215 29.70 0.16 27.91
C GLU A 215 28.87 1.46 27.88
N THR A 216 27.75 1.45 27.17
CA THR A 216 26.85 2.62 27.12
C THR A 216 26.20 2.84 28.48
N LEU A 217 26.44 4.01 29.06
CA LEU A 217 25.69 4.53 30.19
C LEU A 217 24.54 5.40 29.71
N PHE A 218 23.58 4.86 28.97
CA PHE A 218 22.28 5.53 28.83
C PHE A 218 21.49 5.19 30.07
N GLY A 219 21.50 6.14 31.03
CA GLY A 219 20.90 5.96 32.34
C GLY A 219 19.42 5.63 32.26
N THR A 220 19.02 4.86 33.24
CA THR A 220 17.64 4.59 33.67
C THR A 220 16.89 5.87 34.03
#